data_9590d4314b31d05d271316bac95df852
#
_entry.id   9590d4314b31d05d271316bac95df852
#
_cell.length_a   1.000
_cell.length_b   1.000
_cell.length_c   1.000
_cell.angle_alpha   90.00
_cell.angle_beta   90.00
_cell.angle_gamma   90.00
#
_symmetry.space_group_name_H-M   'P 1'
#
loop_
_entity.id
_entity.type
_entity.pdbx_description
1 polymer ?
#
loop_
_entity_poly.entity_id
_entity_poly.type
_entity_poly.pdbx_seq_one_letter_code
_entity_poly.pdbx_strand_id
1 'polypeptide(L)'
;PLAKTLALLAGIYIAGVLSSFGYSRIMLQVSQNTLNTIRADLFNHMQDLPVSFFDTHTHGELMSRYTNDVDALRECISQSLVQLVSSVVTVIGTFAMMLRLSPLLMLVVLVMLVMAFGAIKFLGSRSARYFREQQKCVGDVNGYIEEFIEGQKVVKVFCHEQRANADFSVINGRLRHASTNAHTFASVLMPIMGNISYLTYAAVAMLGSVLIVALPQGSLFAITVGTLLAFLTYTKQFFQPITQISQQFNNIIMALAGAERIFEIIDTPPEADDGYVTLVNAKKAPDGSLTECSERTGVWAWKHPHGDGTITYTEWRGDVRFHDVSFSYDGQKTVLKHVSLYAMPGQKIAFVGSTGAGKTTITNLVNRFYDVTEGKITYDGINIKKIKKADLRRSMGMVLQDTHLFTGTVRDNIAYGRLDATDDEIVAAAKLANADSFITRLPEGYNTMITGDGVNLSQGQRQLL
;
A
#
# COMPACT_ATOMS: atom_id res chain seq x y z
N PRO A 1 -45.31 -10.91 -39.21
CA PRO A 1 -44.77 -9.74 -38.50
C PRO A 1 -44.15 -10.15 -37.16
N LEU A 2 -44.88 -10.88 -36.29
CA LEU A 2 -44.46 -11.22 -34.94
C LEU A 2 -43.11 -12.01 -34.88
N ALA A 3 -42.96 -13.04 -35.74
CA ALA A 3 -41.74 -13.85 -35.79
C ALA A 3 -40.50 -13.04 -36.19
N LYS A 4 -40.63 -12.04 -37.07
CA LYS A 4 -39.55 -11.15 -37.47
C LYS A 4 -39.11 -10.24 -36.31
N THR A 5 -40.07 -9.68 -35.56
CA THR A 5 -39.75 -8.85 -34.37
C THR A 5 -39.13 -9.67 -33.25
N LEU A 6 -39.58 -10.90 -33.00
CA LEU A 6 -39.00 -11.81 -32.03
C LEU A 6 -37.56 -12.22 -32.42
N ALA A 7 -37.32 -12.52 -33.70
CA ALA A 7 -35.98 -12.84 -34.20
C ALA A 7 -35.04 -11.65 -34.09
N LEU A 8 -35.50 -10.42 -34.39
CA LEU A 8 -34.71 -9.21 -34.21
C LEU A 8 -34.37 -8.98 -32.74
N LEU A 9 -35.36 -9.15 -31.85
CA LEU A 9 -35.18 -9.01 -30.41
C LEU A 9 -34.15 -10.03 -29.87
N ALA A 10 -34.27 -11.30 -30.28
CA ALA A 10 -33.32 -12.34 -29.93
C ALA A 10 -31.89 -11.99 -30.41
N GLY A 11 -31.77 -11.47 -31.65
CA GLY A 11 -30.47 -11.01 -32.17
C GLY A 11 -29.85 -9.88 -31.34
N ILE A 12 -30.68 -8.91 -30.93
CA ILE A 12 -30.19 -7.80 -30.05
C ILE A 12 -29.74 -8.34 -28.67
N TYR A 13 -30.49 -9.26 -28.08
CA TYR A 13 -30.12 -9.86 -26.81
C TYR A 13 -28.80 -10.67 -26.91
N ILE A 14 -28.65 -11.47 -27.96
CA ILE A 14 -27.42 -12.23 -28.21
C ILE A 14 -26.22 -11.27 -28.38
N ALA A 15 -26.40 -10.22 -29.20
CA ALA A 15 -25.34 -9.20 -29.36
C ALA A 15 -25.01 -8.50 -28.06
N GLY A 16 -26.01 -8.20 -27.22
CA GLY A 16 -25.83 -7.63 -25.88
C GLY A 16 -25.02 -8.55 -24.94
N VAL A 17 -25.33 -9.85 -24.92
CA VAL A 17 -24.64 -10.84 -24.13
C VAL A 17 -23.16 -10.97 -24.58
N LEU A 18 -22.94 -11.08 -25.90
CA LEU A 18 -21.57 -11.16 -26.46
C LEU A 18 -20.75 -9.90 -26.16
N SER A 19 -21.37 -8.74 -26.30
CA SER A 19 -20.75 -7.45 -25.98
C SER A 19 -20.42 -7.37 -24.48
N SER A 20 -21.34 -7.77 -23.61
CA SER A 20 -21.13 -7.80 -22.16
C SER A 20 -20.00 -8.75 -21.77
N PHE A 21 -19.97 -9.94 -22.35
CA PHE A 21 -18.87 -10.89 -22.15
C PHE A 21 -17.53 -10.33 -22.65
N GLY A 22 -17.52 -9.72 -23.84
CA GLY A 22 -16.32 -9.14 -24.44
C GLY A 22 -15.73 -8.02 -23.57
N TYR A 23 -16.55 -7.04 -23.18
CA TYR A 23 -16.05 -5.94 -22.36
C TYR A 23 -15.58 -6.43 -20.98
N SER A 24 -16.31 -7.35 -20.34
CA SER A 24 -15.91 -7.88 -19.02
C SER A 24 -14.56 -8.58 -19.09
N ARG A 25 -14.33 -9.37 -20.14
CA ARG A 25 -13.06 -10.05 -20.38
C ARG A 25 -11.91 -9.07 -20.59
N ILE A 26 -12.13 -8.04 -21.41
CA ILE A 26 -11.12 -7.00 -21.70
C ILE A 26 -10.82 -6.21 -20.43
N MET A 27 -11.82 -5.76 -19.69
CA MET A 27 -11.61 -4.96 -18.48
C MET A 27 -10.92 -5.75 -17.39
N LEU A 28 -11.23 -7.05 -17.23
CA LEU A 28 -10.51 -7.92 -16.31
C LEU A 28 -9.01 -8.01 -16.68
N GLN A 29 -8.72 -8.22 -17.95
CA GLN A 29 -7.34 -8.34 -18.44
C GLN A 29 -6.58 -7.02 -18.28
N VAL A 30 -7.18 -5.89 -18.66
CA VAL A 30 -6.60 -4.55 -18.48
C VAL A 30 -6.34 -4.28 -17.00
N SER A 31 -7.33 -4.52 -16.13
CA SER A 31 -7.19 -4.32 -14.69
C SER A 31 -6.04 -5.15 -14.12
N GLN A 32 -5.99 -6.46 -14.40
CA GLN A 32 -4.94 -7.33 -13.86
C GLN A 32 -3.55 -6.94 -14.36
N ASN A 33 -3.39 -6.60 -15.64
CA ASN A 33 -2.11 -6.16 -16.18
C ASN A 33 -1.66 -4.84 -15.54
N THR A 34 -2.55 -3.85 -15.43
CA THR A 34 -2.24 -2.57 -14.79
C THR A 34 -1.80 -2.76 -13.33
N LEU A 35 -2.53 -3.58 -12.58
CA LEU A 35 -2.19 -3.84 -11.18
C LEU A 35 -0.89 -4.62 -11.01
N ASN A 36 -0.61 -5.55 -11.92
CA ASN A 36 0.67 -6.25 -11.92
C ASN A 36 1.84 -5.28 -12.14
N THR A 37 1.69 -4.35 -13.09
CA THR A 37 2.70 -3.30 -13.33
C THR A 37 2.86 -2.40 -12.10
N ILE A 38 1.77 -1.88 -11.54
CA ILE A 38 1.82 -1.02 -10.34
C ILE A 38 2.49 -1.72 -9.17
N ARG A 39 2.15 -3.00 -8.91
CA ARG A 39 2.80 -3.76 -7.83
C ARG A 39 4.28 -3.98 -8.07
N ALA A 40 4.67 -4.27 -9.32
CA ALA A 40 6.07 -4.45 -9.69
C ALA A 40 6.85 -3.14 -9.57
N ASP A 41 6.30 -2.04 -10.08
CA ASP A 41 6.94 -0.72 -10.00
C ASP A 41 7.08 -0.26 -8.55
N LEU A 42 6.01 -0.42 -7.74
CA LEU A 42 6.04 -0.09 -6.31
C LEU A 42 7.09 -0.92 -5.57
N PHE A 43 7.14 -2.24 -5.83
CA PHE A 43 8.11 -3.12 -5.16
C PHE A 43 9.54 -2.79 -5.57
N ASN A 44 9.80 -2.63 -6.86
CA ASN A 44 11.13 -2.30 -7.37
C ASN A 44 11.60 -0.95 -6.82
N HIS A 45 10.74 0.06 -6.87
CA HIS A 45 11.08 1.39 -6.36
C HIS A 45 11.35 1.40 -4.85
N MET A 46 10.57 0.63 -4.07
CA MET A 46 10.83 0.49 -2.63
C MET A 46 12.21 -0.09 -2.30
N GLN A 47 12.81 -0.91 -3.18
CA GLN A 47 14.17 -1.41 -2.96
C GLN A 47 15.23 -0.30 -3.12
N ASP A 48 14.91 0.76 -3.86
CA ASP A 48 15.81 1.87 -4.12
C ASP A 48 15.66 3.02 -3.10
N LEU A 49 14.69 2.94 -2.19
CA LEU A 49 14.44 3.97 -1.19
C LEU A 49 15.47 3.96 -0.06
N PRO A 50 15.80 5.14 0.52
CA PRO A 50 16.72 5.22 1.65
C PRO A 50 16.11 4.59 2.92
N VAL A 51 16.97 4.11 3.81
CA VAL A 51 16.56 3.52 5.11
C VAL A 51 15.71 4.50 5.93
N SER A 52 15.98 5.80 5.84
CA SER A 52 15.18 6.84 6.50
C SER A 52 13.68 6.82 6.13
N PHE A 53 13.33 6.36 4.94
CA PHE A 53 11.94 6.18 4.53
C PHE A 53 11.26 5.09 5.38
N PHE A 54 11.94 3.95 5.58
CA PHE A 54 11.40 2.83 6.36
C PHE A 54 11.35 3.13 7.86
N ASP A 55 12.26 3.98 8.37
CA ASP A 55 12.25 4.41 9.77
C ASP A 55 11.09 5.35 10.10
N THR A 56 10.52 6.03 9.08
CA THR A 56 9.40 6.97 9.23
C THR A 56 8.03 6.36 8.92
N HIS A 57 7.97 5.18 8.31
CA HIS A 57 6.74 4.50 7.93
C HIS A 57 6.61 3.15 8.64
N THR A 58 5.41 2.83 9.11
CA THR A 58 5.16 1.53 9.75
C THR A 58 5.01 0.42 8.69
N HIS A 59 5.42 -0.81 9.04
CA HIS A 59 5.25 -1.98 8.17
C HIS A 59 3.78 -2.18 7.76
N GLY A 60 2.85 -1.99 8.69
CA GLY A 60 1.40 -2.10 8.42
C GLY A 60 0.91 -1.07 7.41
N GLU A 61 1.42 0.15 7.48
CA GLU A 61 1.13 1.21 6.52
C GLU A 61 1.62 0.84 5.12
N LEU A 62 2.87 0.43 4.97
CA LEU A 62 3.44 0.01 3.69
C LEU A 62 2.69 -1.21 3.12
N MET A 63 2.38 -2.22 3.94
CA MET A 63 1.58 -3.37 3.52
C MET A 63 0.19 -2.98 3.05
N SER A 64 -0.44 -1.97 3.68
CA SER A 64 -1.76 -1.48 3.26
C SER A 64 -1.74 -0.91 1.84
N ARG A 65 -0.61 -0.36 1.35
CA ARG A 65 -0.46 0.10 -0.04
C ARG A 65 -0.58 -1.07 -1.02
N TYR A 66 0.05 -2.23 -0.69
CA TYR A 66 0.01 -3.43 -1.54
C TYR A 66 -1.33 -4.15 -1.53
N THR A 67 -2.07 -4.05 -0.43
CA THR A 67 -3.35 -4.74 -0.24
C THR A 67 -4.52 -3.82 -0.51
N ASN A 68 -4.87 -2.97 0.45
CA ASN A 68 -6.10 -2.18 0.43
C ASN A 68 -6.13 -1.15 -0.71
N ASP A 69 -5.04 -0.41 -0.91
CA ASP A 69 -4.99 0.66 -1.91
C ASP A 69 -4.97 0.08 -3.34
N VAL A 70 -4.21 -0.99 -3.57
CA VAL A 70 -4.20 -1.69 -4.86
C VAL A 70 -5.54 -2.37 -5.13
N ASP A 71 -6.21 -2.94 -4.13
CA ASP A 71 -7.55 -3.54 -4.29
C ASP A 71 -8.62 -2.48 -4.57
N ALA A 72 -8.55 -1.30 -3.96
CA ALA A 72 -9.43 -0.19 -4.29
C ALA A 72 -9.27 0.25 -5.77
N LEU A 73 -8.03 0.32 -6.26
CA LEU A 73 -7.76 0.58 -7.69
C LEU A 73 -8.32 -0.51 -8.59
N ARG A 74 -8.16 -1.79 -8.20
CA ARG A 74 -8.72 -2.93 -8.94
C ARG A 74 -10.22 -2.81 -9.09
N GLU A 75 -10.94 -2.56 -8.01
CA GLU A 75 -12.39 -2.40 -8.01
C GLU A 75 -12.82 -1.20 -8.86
N CYS A 76 -12.10 -0.08 -8.76
CA CYS A 76 -12.36 1.09 -9.56
C CYS A 76 -12.24 0.81 -11.05
N ILE A 77 -11.13 0.24 -11.51
CA ILE A 77 -10.85 -0.02 -12.92
C ILE A 77 -11.78 -1.11 -13.47
N SER A 78 -11.94 -2.24 -12.73
CA SER A 78 -12.68 -3.40 -13.25
C SER A 78 -14.19 -3.24 -13.17
N GLN A 79 -14.75 -2.49 -12.23
CA GLN A 79 -16.18 -2.43 -11.96
C GLN A 79 -16.72 -0.99 -11.95
N SER A 80 -16.12 -0.08 -11.15
CA SER A 80 -16.72 1.21 -10.88
C SER A 80 -16.79 2.10 -12.12
N LEU A 81 -15.73 2.18 -12.91
CA LEU A 81 -15.72 2.96 -14.15
C LEU A 81 -16.70 2.41 -15.18
N VAL A 82 -16.74 1.08 -15.35
CA VAL A 82 -17.67 0.41 -16.28
C VAL A 82 -19.11 0.65 -15.87
N GLN A 83 -19.41 0.46 -14.59
CA GLN A 83 -20.77 0.66 -14.06
C GLN A 83 -21.20 2.12 -14.16
N LEU A 84 -20.29 3.06 -13.93
CA LEU A 84 -20.57 4.49 -14.07
C LEU A 84 -20.91 4.84 -15.52
N VAL A 85 -20.10 4.41 -16.49
CA VAL A 85 -20.36 4.64 -17.91
C VAL A 85 -21.68 4.00 -18.33
N SER A 86 -21.93 2.74 -17.95
CA SER A 86 -23.18 2.03 -18.24
C SER A 86 -24.40 2.75 -17.64
N SER A 87 -24.28 3.21 -16.39
CA SER A 87 -25.35 3.95 -15.71
C SER A 87 -25.66 5.28 -16.39
N VAL A 88 -24.61 6.05 -16.77
CA VAL A 88 -24.77 7.31 -17.49
C VAL A 88 -25.44 7.11 -18.85
N VAL A 89 -24.99 6.12 -19.62
CA VAL A 89 -25.60 5.78 -20.94
C VAL A 89 -27.07 5.35 -20.76
N THR A 90 -27.36 4.54 -19.74
CA THR A 90 -28.72 4.10 -19.43
C THR A 90 -29.62 5.28 -19.04
N VAL A 91 -29.14 6.19 -18.18
CA VAL A 91 -29.92 7.39 -17.78
C VAL A 91 -30.18 8.29 -18.98
N ILE A 92 -29.16 8.59 -19.80
CA ILE A 92 -29.34 9.42 -21.00
C ILE A 92 -30.27 8.75 -22.01
N GLY A 93 -30.09 7.46 -22.26
CA GLY A 93 -30.92 6.70 -23.21
C GLY A 93 -32.39 6.62 -22.77
N THR A 94 -32.64 6.27 -21.50
CA THR A 94 -34.00 6.22 -20.94
C THR A 94 -34.65 7.60 -20.93
N PHE A 95 -33.90 8.66 -20.54
CA PHE A 95 -34.39 10.04 -20.58
C PHE A 95 -34.81 10.46 -22.00
N ALA A 96 -33.98 10.23 -23.00
CA ALA A 96 -34.26 10.56 -24.40
C ALA A 96 -35.49 9.81 -24.93
N MET A 97 -35.60 8.51 -24.58
CA MET A 97 -36.79 7.71 -24.99
C MET A 97 -38.05 8.16 -24.28
N MET A 98 -38.01 8.50 -22.99
CA MET A 98 -39.15 9.02 -22.25
C MET A 98 -39.62 10.38 -22.80
N LEU A 99 -38.67 11.26 -23.10
CA LEU A 99 -38.98 12.57 -23.71
C LEU A 99 -39.65 12.42 -25.08
N ARG A 100 -39.22 11.44 -25.91
CA ARG A 100 -39.81 11.14 -27.21
C ARG A 100 -41.18 10.55 -27.10
N LEU A 101 -41.44 9.68 -26.08
CA LEU A 101 -42.73 9.02 -25.90
C LEU A 101 -43.80 9.97 -25.39
N SER A 102 -43.54 10.79 -24.40
CA SER A 102 -44.49 11.77 -23.85
C SER A 102 -43.76 12.83 -23.01
N PRO A 103 -43.58 14.06 -23.54
CA PRO A 103 -42.99 15.17 -22.76
C PRO A 103 -43.80 15.52 -21.51
N LEU A 104 -45.10 15.33 -21.52
CA LEU A 104 -45.98 15.65 -20.39
C LEU A 104 -45.80 14.67 -19.24
N LEU A 105 -45.71 13.36 -19.52
CA LEU A 105 -45.41 12.36 -18.48
C LEU A 105 -43.96 12.52 -17.95
N MET A 106 -43.06 12.99 -18.79
CA MET A 106 -41.69 13.25 -18.36
C MET A 106 -41.60 14.35 -17.30
N LEU A 107 -42.46 15.35 -17.34
CA LEU A 107 -42.52 16.42 -16.33
C LEU A 107 -42.84 15.85 -14.94
N VAL A 108 -43.72 14.84 -14.85
CA VAL A 108 -44.00 14.14 -13.58
C VAL A 108 -42.74 13.45 -13.05
N VAL A 109 -42.00 12.77 -13.93
CA VAL A 109 -40.76 12.09 -13.55
C VAL A 109 -39.69 13.10 -13.07
N LEU A 110 -39.58 14.27 -13.72
CA LEU A 110 -38.67 15.33 -13.31
C LEU A 110 -38.99 15.89 -11.92
N VAL A 111 -40.28 16.12 -11.63
CA VAL A 111 -40.71 16.56 -10.28
C VAL A 111 -40.33 15.52 -9.22
N MET A 112 -40.59 14.24 -9.48
CA MET A 112 -40.25 13.17 -8.56
C MET A 112 -38.75 12.97 -8.43
N LEU A 113 -37.99 13.25 -9.49
CA LEU A 113 -36.51 13.23 -9.45
C LEU A 113 -35.95 14.32 -8.51
N VAL A 114 -36.51 15.53 -8.58
CA VAL A 114 -36.16 16.62 -7.65
C VAL A 114 -36.45 16.22 -6.20
N MET A 115 -37.61 15.58 -5.96
CA MET A 115 -37.93 15.04 -4.61
C MET A 115 -36.94 13.96 -4.18
N ALA A 116 -36.55 13.06 -5.09
CA ALA A 116 -35.57 12.02 -4.84
C ALA A 116 -34.18 12.62 -4.45
N PHE A 117 -33.70 13.60 -5.20
CA PHE A 117 -32.45 14.31 -4.89
C PHE A 117 -32.53 15.06 -3.55
N GLY A 118 -33.68 15.67 -3.24
CA GLY A 118 -33.94 16.29 -1.94
C GLY A 118 -33.81 15.27 -0.78
N ALA A 119 -34.43 14.11 -0.94
CA ALA A 119 -34.35 13.02 0.03
C ALA A 119 -32.89 12.49 0.20
N ILE A 120 -32.17 12.26 -0.91
CA ILE A 120 -30.76 11.85 -0.89
C ILE A 120 -29.91 12.88 -0.16
N LYS A 121 -30.05 14.16 -0.49
CA LYS A 121 -29.28 15.24 0.17
C LYS A 121 -29.57 15.33 1.66
N PHE A 122 -30.84 15.27 2.06
CA PHE A 122 -31.25 15.36 3.47
C PHE A 122 -30.77 14.16 4.29
N LEU A 123 -31.04 12.95 3.83
CA LEU A 123 -30.67 11.72 4.54
C LEU A 123 -29.17 11.44 4.47
N GLY A 124 -28.55 11.65 3.30
CA GLY A 124 -27.14 11.41 3.07
C GLY A 124 -26.25 12.30 3.94
N SER A 125 -26.60 13.59 4.09
CA SER A 125 -25.85 14.51 4.94
C SER A 125 -25.88 14.11 6.42
N ARG A 126 -27.03 13.62 6.90
CA ARG A 126 -27.17 13.12 8.28
C ARG A 126 -26.47 11.78 8.46
N SER A 127 -26.62 10.87 7.53
CA SER A 127 -25.93 9.59 7.53
C SER A 127 -24.42 9.78 7.57
N ALA A 128 -23.85 10.63 6.73
CA ALA A 128 -22.41 10.93 6.71
C ALA A 128 -21.86 11.47 8.04
N ARG A 129 -22.69 12.25 8.79
CA ARG A 129 -22.29 12.72 10.13
C ARG A 129 -22.19 11.56 11.11
N TYR A 130 -23.20 10.68 11.16
CA TYR A 130 -23.21 9.53 12.06
C TYR A 130 -22.17 8.48 11.70
N PHE A 131 -21.89 8.29 10.41
CA PHE A 131 -20.80 7.41 10.00
C PHE A 131 -19.42 7.91 10.43
N ARG A 132 -19.17 9.23 10.41
CA ARG A 132 -17.92 9.80 10.96
C ARG A 132 -17.80 9.57 12.46
N GLU A 133 -18.89 9.71 13.21
CA GLU A 133 -18.93 9.41 14.64
C GLU A 133 -18.68 7.92 14.92
N GLN A 134 -19.34 7.04 14.15
CA GLN A 134 -19.10 5.59 14.21
C GLN A 134 -17.63 5.26 13.94
N GLN A 135 -17.03 5.84 12.90
CA GLN A 135 -15.64 5.58 12.54
C GLN A 135 -14.67 6.01 13.67
N LYS A 136 -14.96 7.11 14.34
CA LYS A 136 -14.20 7.52 15.52
C LYS A 136 -14.31 6.48 16.64
N CYS A 137 -15.54 6.03 16.95
CA CYS A 137 -15.75 5.00 17.97
C CYS A 137 -15.10 3.65 17.60
N VAL A 138 -15.03 3.30 16.31
CA VAL A 138 -14.28 2.11 15.83
C VAL A 138 -12.80 2.27 16.14
N GLY A 139 -12.23 3.45 15.87
CA GLY A 139 -10.85 3.77 16.24
C GLY A 139 -10.59 3.62 17.74
N ASP A 140 -11.48 4.16 18.58
CA ASP A 140 -11.36 4.05 20.05
C ASP A 140 -11.39 2.59 20.52
N VAL A 141 -12.28 1.75 19.93
CA VAL A 141 -12.37 0.31 20.24
C VAL A 141 -11.13 -0.43 19.79
N ASN A 142 -10.67 -0.18 18.58
CA ASN A 142 -9.48 -0.84 18.02
C ASN A 142 -8.22 -0.49 18.84
N GLY A 143 -8.02 0.81 19.17
CA GLY A 143 -6.89 1.22 20.00
C GLY A 143 -6.93 0.57 21.39
N TYR A 144 -8.11 0.47 22.01
CA TYR A 144 -8.26 -0.24 23.29
C TYR A 144 -7.91 -1.73 23.15
N ILE A 145 -8.38 -2.40 22.11
CA ILE A 145 -8.09 -3.82 21.86
C ILE A 145 -6.59 -4.03 21.67
N GLU A 146 -5.94 -3.20 20.84
CA GLU A 146 -4.51 -3.26 20.56
C GLU A 146 -3.69 -3.11 21.85
N GLU A 147 -3.96 -2.06 22.64
CA GLU A 147 -3.31 -1.80 23.94
C GLU A 147 -3.42 -3.02 24.88
N PHE A 148 -4.63 -3.61 24.98
CA PHE A 148 -4.85 -4.74 25.88
C PHE A 148 -4.31 -6.07 25.36
N ILE A 149 -4.20 -6.26 24.04
CA ILE A 149 -3.52 -7.45 23.45
C ILE A 149 -2.01 -7.36 23.73
N GLU A 150 -1.39 -6.22 23.51
CA GLU A 150 0.03 -6.00 23.81
C GLU A 150 0.30 -6.10 25.31
N GLY A 151 -0.56 -5.48 26.12
CA GLY A 151 -0.50 -5.47 27.58
C GLY A 151 -1.04 -6.72 28.28
N GLN A 152 -1.47 -7.77 27.55
CA GLN A 152 -2.19 -8.92 28.13
C GLN A 152 -1.43 -9.60 29.29
N LYS A 153 -0.10 -9.70 29.22
CA LYS A 153 0.73 -10.25 30.30
C LYS A 153 0.59 -9.40 31.60
N VAL A 154 0.55 -8.08 31.46
CA VAL A 154 0.39 -7.15 32.58
C VAL A 154 -1.00 -7.31 33.20
N VAL A 155 -2.05 -7.34 32.37
CA VAL A 155 -3.43 -7.57 32.83
C VAL A 155 -3.53 -8.86 33.65
N LYS A 156 -2.89 -9.95 33.18
CA LYS A 156 -2.89 -11.25 33.85
C LYS A 156 -2.13 -11.25 35.19
N VAL A 157 -0.94 -10.62 35.22
CA VAL A 157 -0.12 -10.54 36.45
C VAL A 157 -0.84 -9.77 37.55
N PHE A 158 -1.58 -8.70 37.19
CA PHE A 158 -2.31 -7.88 38.16
C PHE A 158 -3.78 -8.29 38.35
N CYS A 159 -4.25 -9.36 37.69
CA CYS A 159 -5.63 -9.87 37.75
C CYS A 159 -6.70 -8.77 37.47
N HIS A 160 -6.45 -7.93 36.46
CA HIS A 160 -7.30 -6.79 36.12
C HIS A 160 -8.33 -7.09 35.00
N GLU A 161 -8.61 -8.37 34.67
CA GLU A 161 -9.49 -8.76 33.59
C GLU A 161 -10.91 -8.23 33.73
N GLN A 162 -11.45 -8.22 34.95
CA GLN A 162 -12.82 -7.73 35.20
C GLN A 162 -12.93 -6.23 34.93
N ARG A 163 -11.91 -5.46 35.33
CA ARG A 163 -11.86 -4.02 35.07
C ARG A 163 -11.70 -3.75 33.57
N ALA A 164 -10.80 -4.45 32.89
CA ALA A 164 -10.62 -4.34 31.46
C ALA A 164 -11.91 -4.64 30.68
N ASN A 165 -12.66 -5.69 31.09
CA ASN A 165 -13.95 -6.02 30.47
C ASN A 165 -15.01 -4.96 30.74
N ALA A 166 -15.04 -4.34 31.94
CA ALA A 166 -15.98 -3.28 32.27
C ALA A 166 -15.70 -2.03 31.43
N ASP A 167 -14.45 -1.59 31.33
CA ASP A 167 -14.03 -0.45 30.54
C ASP A 167 -14.29 -0.67 29.04
N PHE A 168 -13.97 -1.88 28.52
CA PHE A 168 -14.31 -2.28 27.15
C PHE A 168 -15.83 -2.20 26.88
N SER A 169 -16.65 -2.68 27.81
CA SER A 169 -18.12 -2.63 27.68
C SER A 169 -18.65 -1.22 27.49
N VAL A 170 -18.06 -0.24 28.17
CA VAL A 170 -18.42 1.19 28.02
C VAL A 170 -18.07 1.70 26.63
N ILE A 171 -16.84 1.44 26.17
CA ILE A 171 -16.37 1.89 24.85
C ILE A 171 -17.18 1.21 23.73
N ASN A 172 -17.38 -0.10 23.83
CA ASN A 172 -18.19 -0.87 22.88
C ASN A 172 -19.67 -0.44 22.88
N GLY A 173 -20.19 -0.04 24.06
CA GLY A 173 -21.53 0.56 24.18
C GLY A 173 -21.68 1.85 23.37
N ARG A 174 -20.67 2.72 23.37
CA ARG A 174 -20.64 3.95 22.54
C ARG A 174 -20.63 3.60 21.07
N LEU A 175 -19.78 2.64 20.65
CA LEU A 175 -19.75 2.15 19.27
C LEU A 175 -21.11 1.60 18.84
N ARG A 176 -21.76 0.79 19.69
CA ARG A 176 -23.10 0.27 19.41
C ARG A 176 -24.11 1.39 19.14
N HIS A 177 -24.14 2.44 19.97
CA HIS A 177 -25.03 3.57 19.77
C HIS A 177 -24.73 4.37 18.50
N ALA A 178 -23.44 4.65 18.24
CA ALA A 178 -23.02 5.34 17.02
C ALA A 178 -23.35 4.53 15.75
N SER A 179 -23.08 3.23 15.77
CA SER A 179 -23.39 2.31 14.67
C SER A 179 -24.90 2.19 14.44
N THR A 180 -25.70 2.06 15.49
CA THR A 180 -27.16 2.01 15.36
C THR A 180 -27.69 3.26 14.67
N ASN A 181 -27.24 4.45 15.08
CA ASN A 181 -27.67 5.71 14.45
C ASN A 181 -27.21 5.80 13.00
N ALA A 182 -25.95 5.49 12.72
CA ALA A 182 -25.42 5.51 11.35
C ALA A 182 -26.21 4.60 10.42
N HIS A 183 -26.43 3.35 10.82
CA HIS A 183 -27.14 2.37 10.01
C HIS A 183 -28.65 2.66 9.91
N THR A 184 -29.28 3.25 10.93
CA THR A 184 -30.69 3.66 10.85
C THR A 184 -30.89 4.63 9.70
N PHE A 185 -30.10 5.70 9.61
CA PHE A 185 -30.22 6.68 8.53
C PHE A 185 -29.81 6.12 7.17
N ALA A 186 -28.80 5.26 7.11
CA ALA A 186 -28.40 4.62 5.87
C ALA A 186 -29.46 3.63 5.34
N SER A 187 -30.03 2.81 6.23
CA SER A 187 -31.00 1.77 5.85
C SER A 187 -32.36 2.34 5.41
N VAL A 188 -32.72 3.54 5.87
CA VAL A 188 -33.98 4.21 5.49
C VAL A 188 -33.91 4.78 4.07
N LEU A 189 -32.72 5.07 3.55
CA LEU A 189 -32.56 5.67 2.21
C LEU A 189 -33.10 4.78 1.09
N MET A 190 -32.79 3.49 1.09
CA MET A 190 -33.22 2.54 0.05
C MET A 190 -34.75 2.38 0.01
N PRO A 191 -35.48 2.14 1.12
CA PRO A 191 -36.95 2.12 1.14
C PRO A 191 -37.60 3.43 0.65
N ILE A 192 -37.03 4.59 1.03
CA ILE A 192 -37.55 5.89 0.58
C ILE A 192 -37.43 6.02 -0.94
N MET A 193 -36.23 5.69 -1.48
CA MET A 193 -36.01 5.71 -2.94
C MET A 193 -36.93 4.73 -3.67
N GLY A 194 -37.13 3.53 -3.12
CA GLY A 194 -38.09 2.55 -3.65
C GLY A 194 -39.51 3.08 -3.65
N ASN A 195 -40.00 3.69 -2.56
CA ASN A 195 -41.31 4.27 -2.44
C ASN A 195 -41.50 5.48 -3.38
N ILE A 196 -40.51 6.34 -3.55
CA ILE A 196 -40.57 7.42 -4.56
C ILE A 196 -40.71 6.84 -5.97
N SER A 197 -39.99 5.76 -6.29
CA SER A 197 -40.13 5.06 -7.58
C SER A 197 -41.53 4.51 -7.77
N TYR A 198 -42.14 3.88 -6.74
CA TYR A 198 -43.52 3.39 -6.81
C TYR A 198 -44.56 4.52 -6.93
N LEU A 199 -44.36 5.62 -6.19
CA LEU A 199 -45.21 6.80 -6.31
C LEU A 199 -45.12 7.42 -7.70
N THR A 200 -43.91 7.50 -8.26
CA THR A 200 -43.69 7.95 -9.65
C THR A 200 -44.43 7.07 -10.63
N TYR A 201 -44.32 5.74 -10.48
CA TYR A 201 -44.99 4.77 -11.30
C TYR A 201 -46.53 4.95 -11.24
N ALA A 202 -47.10 5.09 -10.02
CA ALA A 202 -48.53 5.30 -9.84
C ALA A 202 -49.01 6.64 -10.43
N ALA A 203 -48.26 7.72 -10.22
CA ALA A 203 -48.60 9.03 -10.79
C ALA A 203 -48.54 9.04 -12.30
N VAL A 204 -47.55 8.40 -12.91
CA VAL A 204 -47.43 8.24 -14.36
C VAL A 204 -48.58 7.36 -14.90
N ALA A 205 -48.94 6.27 -14.22
CA ALA A 205 -50.03 5.40 -14.61
C ALA A 205 -51.38 6.14 -14.57
N MET A 206 -51.65 6.88 -13.49
CA MET A 206 -52.89 7.67 -13.35
C MET A 206 -52.99 8.77 -14.42
N LEU A 207 -51.95 9.61 -14.54
CA LEU A 207 -51.96 10.69 -15.51
C LEU A 207 -52.01 10.15 -16.95
N GLY A 208 -51.25 9.09 -17.24
CA GLY A 208 -51.22 8.45 -18.55
C GLY A 208 -52.59 7.86 -18.93
N SER A 209 -53.30 7.24 -17.96
CA SER A 209 -54.66 6.73 -18.20
C SER A 209 -55.64 7.86 -18.45
N VAL A 210 -55.57 8.98 -17.74
CA VAL A 210 -56.39 10.17 -17.99
C VAL A 210 -56.10 10.73 -19.39
N LEU A 211 -54.84 10.81 -19.81
CA LEU A 211 -54.50 11.29 -21.16
C LEU A 211 -55.04 10.40 -22.28
N ILE A 212 -55.10 9.07 -22.08
CA ILE A 212 -55.65 8.12 -23.05
C ILE A 212 -57.15 8.33 -23.20
N VAL A 213 -57.87 8.56 -22.08
CA VAL A 213 -59.33 8.69 -22.09
C VAL A 213 -59.79 10.08 -22.48
N ALA A 214 -59.10 11.14 -22.00
CA ALA A 214 -59.55 12.52 -22.15
C ALA A 214 -59.14 13.18 -23.47
N LEU A 215 -58.06 12.72 -24.12
CA LEU A 215 -57.56 13.33 -25.33
C LEU A 215 -57.96 12.56 -26.59
N PRO A 216 -58.54 13.23 -27.64
CA PRO A 216 -58.83 12.58 -28.89
C PRO A 216 -57.59 12.03 -29.57
N GLN A 217 -57.70 10.88 -30.22
CA GLN A 217 -56.65 10.31 -31.04
C GLN A 217 -56.21 11.28 -32.13
N GLY A 218 -54.99 11.73 -32.15
CA GLY A 218 -54.46 12.72 -33.10
C GLY A 218 -54.06 14.06 -32.47
N SER A 219 -54.35 14.27 -31.17
CA SER A 219 -53.80 15.44 -30.47
C SER A 219 -52.29 15.28 -30.17
N LEU A 220 -51.60 16.39 -30.06
CA LEU A 220 -50.15 16.43 -29.87
C LEU A 220 -49.66 15.66 -28.63
N PHE A 221 -50.51 15.48 -27.63
CA PHE A 221 -50.23 14.82 -26.36
C PHE A 221 -50.96 13.47 -26.19
N ALA A 222 -51.64 12.98 -27.25
CA ALA A 222 -52.33 11.69 -27.21
C ALA A 222 -51.32 10.56 -27.13
N ILE A 223 -51.55 9.66 -26.19
CA ILE A 223 -50.70 8.48 -26.00
C ILE A 223 -51.54 7.21 -26.14
N THR A 224 -50.90 6.12 -26.59
CA THR A 224 -51.53 4.81 -26.66
C THR A 224 -51.27 4.00 -25.40
N VAL A 225 -52.03 2.94 -25.16
CA VAL A 225 -51.78 2.00 -24.06
C VAL A 225 -50.36 1.41 -24.16
N GLY A 226 -49.90 1.09 -25.38
CA GLY A 226 -48.53 0.60 -25.60
C GLY A 226 -47.47 1.63 -25.23
N THR A 227 -47.67 2.92 -25.55
CA THR A 227 -46.79 4.01 -25.15
C THR A 227 -46.72 4.16 -23.63
N LEU A 228 -47.89 4.06 -22.95
CA LEU A 228 -47.93 4.13 -21.48
C LEU A 228 -47.17 2.97 -20.83
N LEU A 229 -47.34 1.73 -21.30
CA LEU A 229 -46.65 0.56 -20.80
C LEU A 229 -45.12 0.68 -20.99
N ALA A 230 -44.67 1.15 -22.16
CA ALA A 230 -43.29 1.42 -22.44
C ALA A 230 -42.71 2.50 -21.48
N PHE A 231 -43.45 3.60 -21.27
CA PHE A 231 -43.08 4.69 -20.39
C PHE A 231 -42.95 4.22 -18.91
N LEU A 232 -43.89 3.40 -18.45
CA LEU A 232 -43.85 2.80 -17.10
C LEU A 232 -42.65 1.89 -16.91
N THR A 233 -42.23 1.16 -17.95
CA THR A 233 -41.01 0.34 -17.93
C THR A 233 -39.76 1.22 -17.82
N TYR A 234 -39.68 2.28 -18.62
CA TYR A 234 -38.57 3.24 -18.53
C TYR A 234 -38.52 3.98 -17.19
N THR A 235 -39.68 4.29 -16.58
CA THR A 235 -39.72 4.90 -15.24
C THR A 235 -39.04 4.04 -14.19
N LYS A 236 -39.24 2.72 -14.19
CA LYS A 236 -38.54 1.79 -13.29
C LYS A 236 -37.05 1.73 -13.57
N GLN A 237 -36.65 1.71 -14.84
CA GLN A 237 -35.24 1.62 -15.24
C GLN A 237 -34.46 2.92 -15.00
N PHE A 238 -35.14 4.07 -14.87
CA PHE A 238 -34.51 5.38 -14.74
C PHE A 238 -33.94 5.63 -13.34
N PHE A 239 -34.62 5.19 -12.27
CA PHE A 239 -34.20 5.47 -10.88
C PHE A 239 -33.06 4.58 -10.40
N GLN A 240 -32.94 3.35 -10.88
CA GLN A 240 -31.93 2.40 -10.44
C GLN A 240 -30.49 2.88 -10.72
N PRO A 241 -30.12 3.33 -11.93
CA PRO A 241 -28.76 3.80 -12.22
C PRO A 241 -28.37 5.05 -11.41
N ILE A 242 -29.33 5.90 -11.01
CA ILE A 242 -29.06 7.11 -10.23
C ILE A 242 -28.46 6.75 -8.85
N THR A 243 -29.02 5.74 -8.20
CA THR A 243 -28.47 5.25 -6.93
C THR A 243 -27.11 4.59 -7.10
N GLN A 244 -26.91 3.84 -8.19
CA GLN A 244 -25.62 3.21 -8.52
C GLN A 244 -24.53 4.23 -8.79
N ILE A 245 -24.81 5.31 -9.53
CA ILE A 245 -23.84 6.39 -9.76
C ILE A 245 -23.30 6.93 -8.46
N SER A 246 -24.14 7.19 -7.45
CA SER A 246 -23.69 7.70 -6.16
C SER A 246 -22.74 6.75 -5.42
N GLN A 247 -22.97 5.43 -5.51
CA GLN A 247 -22.07 4.43 -4.94
C GLN A 247 -20.73 4.38 -5.67
N GLN A 248 -20.76 4.43 -7.01
CA GLN A 248 -19.54 4.41 -7.80
C GLN A 248 -18.67 5.63 -7.58
N PHE A 249 -19.26 6.81 -7.33
CA PHE A 249 -18.47 8.01 -6.95
C PHE A 249 -17.66 7.79 -5.69
N ASN A 250 -18.22 7.17 -4.65
CA ASN A 250 -17.47 6.87 -3.43
C ASN A 250 -16.31 5.90 -3.69
N ASN A 251 -16.55 4.84 -4.46
CA ASN A 251 -15.50 3.88 -4.81
C ASN A 251 -14.37 4.55 -5.61
N ILE A 252 -14.71 5.43 -6.54
CA ILE A 252 -13.71 6.20 -7.30
C ILE A 252 -12.90 7.13 -6.39
N ILE A 253 -13.53 7.83 -5.45
CA ILE A 253 -12.83 8.71 -4.50
C ILE A 253 -11.86 7.89 -3.64
N MET A 254 -12.29 6.74 -3.14
CA MET A 254 -11.43 5.83 -2.37
C MET A 254 -10.25 5.32 -3.19
N ALA A 255 -10.49 4.95 -4.45
CA ALA A 255 -9.45 4.51 -5.36
C ALA A 255 -8.45 5.63 -5.70
N LEU A 256 -8.93 6.87 -5.90
CA LEU A 256 -8.05 8.02 -6.13
C LEU A 256 -7.17 8.31 -4.92
N ALA A 257 -7.72 8.27 -3.71
CA ALA A 257 -6.94 8.42 -2.49
C ALA A 257 -5.90 7.28 -2.32
N GLY A 258 -6.26 6.04 -2.70
CA GLY A 258 -5.33 4.92 -2.73
C GLY A 258 -4.22 5.12 -3.77
N ALA A 259 -4.58 5.59 -4.98
CA ALA A 259 -3.63 5.91 -6.03
C ALA A 259 -2.65 7.00 -5.59
N GLU A 260 -3.13 8.08 -5.00
CA GLU A 260 -2.30 9.17 -4.48
C GLU A 260 -1.21 8.63 -3.53
N ARG A 261 -1.59 7.81 -2.56
CA ARG A 261 -0.64 7.21 -1.62
C ARG A 261 0.35 6.23 -2.25
N ILE A 262 -0.06 5.49 -3.29
CA ILE A 262 0.84 4.60 -4.06
C ILE A 262 1.85 5.43 -4.85
N PHE A 263 1.37 6.45 -5.56
CA PHE A 263 2.24 7.31 -6.36
C PHE A 263 3.15 8.18 -5.50
N GLU A 264 2.74 8.59 -4.29
CA GLU A 264 3.60 9.25 -3.32
C GLU A 264 4.86 8.42 -3.01
N ILE A 265 4.72 7.10 -2.86
CA ILE A 265 5.87 6.22 -2.68
C ILE A 265 6.71 6.13 -3.96
N ILE A 266 6.06 5.92 -5.14
CA ILE A 266 6.76 5.79 -6.42
C ILE A 266 7.51 7.08 -6.81
N ASP A 267 6.98 8.24 -6.45
CA ASP A 267 7.57 9.55 -6.73
C ASP A 267 8.61 9.98 -5.67
N THR A 268 8.74 9.22 -4.56
CA THR A 268 9.75 9.49 -3.54
C THR A 268 11.15 9.30 -4.13
N PRO A 269 12.09 10.25 -3.98
CA PRO A 269 13.41 10.12 -4.56
C PRO A 269 14.15 8.87 -4.04
N PRO A 270 14.81 8.11 -4.92
CA PRO A 270 15.63 6.96 -4.53
C PRO A 270 16.82 7.40 -3.69
N GLU A 271 17.48 6.45 -3.03
CA GLU A 271 18.67 6.72 -2.25
C GLU A 271 19.77 7.33 -3.12
N ALA A 272 20.12 8.59 -2.88
CA ALA A 272 21.15 9.29 -3.64
C ALA A 272 22.54 8.68 -3.36
N ASP A 273 23.32 8.41 -4.40
CA ASP A 273 24.70 7.94 -4.31
C ASP A 273 25.61 8.65 -5.33
N ASP A 274 26.24 9.73 -4.88
CA ASP A 274 27.21 10.50 -5.65
C ASP A 274 28.65 9.95 -5.52
N GLY A 275 28.80 8.75 -4.93
CA GLY A 275 30.07 8.09 -4.75
C GLY A 275 30.72 7.67 -6.09
N TYR A 276 32.02 7.87 -6.22
CA TYR A 276 32.79 7.50 -7.40
C TYR A 276 34.01 6.60 -7.08
N VAL A 277 34.34 6.45 -5.80
CA VAL A 277 35.38 5.52 -5.34
C VAL A 277 34.75 4.13 -5.23
N THR A 278 35.42 3.12 -5.80
CA THR A 278 34.93 1.73 -5.86
C THR A 278 35.89 0.77 -5.14
N LEU A 279 35.34 -0.34 -4.63
CA LEU A 279 36.11 -1.41 -4.00
C LEU A 279 36.45 -2.48 -5.04
N VAL A 280 37.76 -2.75 -5.24
CA VAL A 280 38.24 -3.71 -6.23
C VAL A 280 39.17 -4.74 -5.60
N ASN A 281 39.27 -5.94 -6.24
CA ASN A 281 40.32 -6.89 -5.90
C ASN A 281 41.68 -6.35 -6.40
N ALA A 282 42.71 -6.50 -5.60
CA ALA A 282 44.02 -5.98 -5.91
C ALA A 282 45.15 -7.03 -5.70
N LYS A 283 46.19 -6.91 -6.49
CA LYS A 283 47.47 -7.62 -6.28
C LYS A 283 48.49 -6.63 -5.72
N LYS A 284 49.22 -7.03 -4.70
CA LYS A 284 50.30 -6.24 -4.10
C LYS A 284 51.62 -6.65 -4.74
N ALA A 285 52.27 -5.72 -5.39
CA ALA A 285 53.59 -5.92 -5.97
C ALA A 285 54.68 -5.91 -4.88
N PRO A 286 55.90 -6.42 -5.15
CA PRO A 286 57.01 -6.44 -4.19
C PRO A 286 57.43 -5.05 -3.67
N ASP A 287 57.21 -4.01 -4.46
CA ASP A 287 57.43 -2.59 -4.09
C ASP A 287 56.33 -2.00 -3.18
N GLY A 288 55.27 -2.78 -2.89
CA GLY A 288 54.11 -2.36 -2.12
C GLY A 288 53.01 -1.67 -2.93
N SER A 289 53.18 -1.45 -4.22
CA SER A 289 52.15 -0.89 -5.07
C SER A 289 50.98 -1.86 -5.26
N LEU A 290 49.77 -1.30 -5.42
CA LEU A 290 48.55 -2.07 -5.61
C LEU A 290 48.06 -1.91 -7.06
N THR A 291 47.72 -3.03 -7.69
CA THR A 291 47.17 -3.05 -9.03
C THR A 291 45.84 -3.82 -9.03
N GLU A 292 44.82 -3.29 -9.70
CA GLU A 292 43.54 -3.95 -9.86
C GLU A 292 43.68 -5.30 -10.59
N CYS A 293 42.91 -6.29 -10.14
CA CYS A 293 42.82 -7.59 -10.80
C CYS A 293 41.42 -8.16 -10.73
N SER A 294 41.06 -9.06 -11.68
CA SER A 294 39.76 -9.72 -11.71
C SER A 294 39.65 -10.93 -10.76
N GLU A 295 40.81 -11.45 -10.32
CA GLU A 295 40.87 -12.63 -9.46
C GLU A 295 40.65 -12.26 -8.00
N ARG A 296 40.03 -13.15 -7.22
CA ARG A 296 39.94 -13.04 -5.76
C ARG A 296 41.29 -13.32 -5.14
N THR A 297 41.99 -12.30 -4.71
CA THR A 297 43.34 -12.39 -4.09
C THR A 297 43.29 -12.34 -2.55
N GLY A 298 42.12 -12.06 -1.97
CA GLY A 298 41.98 -11.77 -0.54
C GLY A 298 42.51 -10.36 -0.15
N VAL A 299 43.06 -9.60 -1.09
CA VAL A 299 43.45 -8.21 -0.90
C VAL A 299 42.48 -7.31 -1.65
N TRP A 300 41.88 -6.35 -0.94
CA TRP A 300 40.98 -5.36 -1.51
C TRP A 300 41.62 -3.98 -1.47
N ALA A 301 41.25 -3.14 -2.44
CA ALA A 301 41.70 -1.76 -2.50
C ALA A 301 40.59 -0.82 -2.96
N TRP A 302 40.63 0.39 -2.44
CA TRP A 302 39.82 1.50 -2.91
C TRP A 302 40.41 2.08 -4.18
N LYS A 303 39.72 1.99 -5.30
CA LYS A 303 40.06 2.64 -6.55
C LYS A 303 39.49 4.05 -6.55
N HIS A 304 40.35 5.03 -6.42
CA HIS A 304 40.01 6.44 -6.30
C HIS A 304 40.45 7.19 -7.56
N PRO A 305 39.54 7.45 -8.52
CA PRO A 305 39.84 8.32 -9.66
C PRO A 305 39.86 9.79 -9.23
N HIS A 306 40.83 10.55 -9.74
CA HIS A 306 40.98 11.98 -9.51
C HIS A 306 40.59 12.79 -10.72
N GLY A 307 40.28 14.10 -10.52
CA GLY A 307 39.85 14.98 -11.60
C GLY A 307 40.91 15.28 -12.69
N ASP A 308 42.16 14.97 -12.41
CA ASP A 308 43.30 15.06 -13.36
C ASP A 308 43.49 13.79 -14.21
N GLY A 309 42.60 12.79 -14.07
CA GLY A 309 42.65 11.51 -14.76
C GLY A 309 43.55 10.46 -14.10
N THR A 310 44.22 10.78 -13.00
CA THR A 310 45.02 9.82 -12.22
C THR A 310 44.11 8.90 -11.38
N ILE A 311 44.58 7.68 -11.11
CA ILE A 311 43.88 6.72 -10.25
C ILE A 311 44.85 6.32 -9.12
N THR A 312 44.38 6.44 -7.89
CA THR A 312 45.12 5.93 -6.73
C THR A 312 44.42 4.68 -6.18
N TYR A 313 45.23 3.72 -5.73
CA TYR A 313 44.77 2.51 -5.04
C TYR A 313 45.16 2.58 -3.58
N THR A 314 44.19 2.59 -2.67
CA THR A 314 44.40 2.56 -1.22
C THR A 314 44.00 1.21 -0.67
N GLU A 315 44.89 0.50 0.01
CA GLU A 315 44.63 -0.80 0.61
C GLU A 315 43.45 -0.70 1.58
N TRP A 316 42.43 -1.58 1.45
CA TRP A 316 41.37 -1.69 2.42
C TRP A 316 41.91 -2.29 3.74
N ARG A 317 41.82 -1.52 4.83
CA ARG A 317 42.34 -1.90 6.13
C ARG A 317 41.33 -1.75 7.26
N GLY A 318 40.31 -0.91 7.08
CA GLY A 318 39.30 -0.66 8.08
C GLY A 318 39.67 0.46 9.09
N ASP A 319 40.46 1.48 8.69
CA ASP A 319 40.66 2.70 9.47
C ASP A 319 39.43 3.63 9.33
N VAL A 320 38.66 3.79 10.42
CA VAL A 320 37.46 4.65 10.43
C VAL A 320 37.70 5.83 11.34
N ARG A 321 37.45 7.06 10.85
CA ARG A 321 37.62 8.28 11.66
C ARG A 321 36.46 9.24 11.47
N PHE A 322 35.96 9.75 12.58
CA PHE A 322 35.00 10.84 12.66
C PHE A 322 35.75 12.13 12.95
N HIS A 323 35.48 13.16 12.17
CA HIS A 323 36.11 14.48 12.31
C HIS A 323 34.97 15.49 12.55
N ASP A 324 34.81 15.87 13.82
CA ASP A 324 33.87 16.89 14.28
C ASP A 324 32.46 16.70 13.74
N VAL A 325 31.91 15.49 13.89
CA VAL A 325 30.64 15.08 13.31
C VAL A 325 29.49 15.50 14.20
N SER A 326 28.57 16.27 13.60
CA SER A 326 27.24 16.55 14.14
C SER A 326 26.16 15.90 13.27
N PHE A 327 25.12 15.36 13.91
CA PHE A 327 24.05 14.69 13.19
C PHE A 327 22.69 14.82 13.88
N SER A 328 21.64 14.98 13.07
CA SER A 328 20.22 14.98 13.44
C SER A 328 19.43 14.15 12.43
N TYR A 329 18.46 13.37 12.88
CA TYR A 329 17.54 12.61 12.00
C TYR A 329 16.45 13.49 11.36
N ASP A 330 15.96 14.48 12.11
CA ASP A 330 14.82 15.33 11.75
C ASP A 330 15.21 16.81 11.50
N GLY A 331 16.50 17.13 11.59
CA GLY A 331 17.00 18.50 11.49
C GLY A 331 16.70 19.39 12.71
N GLN A 332 15.94 18.89 13.71
CA GLN A 332 15.56 19.65 14.90
C GLN A 332 16.34 19.22 16.14
N LYS A 333 16.39 17.91 16.39
CA LYS A 333 17.08 17.35 17.57
C LYS A 333 18.43 16.78 17.19
N THR A 334 19.50 17.48 17.58
CA THR A 334 20.86 16.97 17.37
C THR A 334 21.13 15.77 18.28
N VAL A 335 21.44 14.62 17.67
CA VAL A 335 21.77 13.35 18.35
C VAL A 335 23.25 13.23 18.62
N LEU A 336 24.10 13.59 17.65
CA LEU A 336 25.55 13.65 17.81
C LEU A 336 26.00 15.10 17.71
N LYS A 337 26.87 15.55 18.64
CA LYS A 337 27.39 16.92 18.71
C LYS A 337 28.90 16.88 18.74
N HIS A 338 29.54 17.39 17.66
CA HIS A 338 30.98 17.56 17.56
C HIS A 338 31.80 16.29 17.94
N VAL A 339 31.33 15.11 17.45
CA VAL A 339 31.92 13.83 17.79
C VAL A 339 33.18 13.60 16.94
N SER A 340 34.32 13.41 17.62
CA SER A 340 35.56 12.97 17.00
C SER A 340 36.01 11.66 17.64
N LEU A 341 36.18 10.63 16.81
CA LEU A 341 36.64 9.31 17.25
C LEU A 341 37.40 8.62 16.11
N TYR A 342 38.14 7.59 16.46
CA TYR A 342 38.89 6.79 15.50
C TYR A 342 38.87 5.31 15.90
N ALA A 343 38.88 4.44 14.91
CA ALA A 343 39.09 3.00 15.02
C ALA A 343 40.19 2.59 14.04
N MET A 344 41.34 2.16 14.56
CA MET A 344 42.46 1.69 13.73
C MET A 344 42.21 0.26 13.23
N PRO A 345 42.88 -0.18 12.16
CA PRO A 345 42.83 -1.55 11.67
C PRO A 345 43.09 -2.58 12.77
N GLY A 346 42.18 -3.56 12.90
CA GLY A 346 42.23 -4.61 13.92
C GLY A 346 41.86 -4.19 15.34
N GLN A 347 41.54 -2.92 15.58
CA GLN A 347 41.16 -2.42 16.90
C GLN A 347 39.66 -2.76 17.17
N LYS A 348 39.37 -3.18 18.40
CA LYS A 348 38.01 -3.37 18.91
C LYS A 348 37.60 -2.14 19.71
N ILE A 349 36.50 -1.50 19.31
CA ILE A 349 35.95 -0.31 19.97
C ILE A 349 34.62 -0.67 20.60
N ALA A 350 34.42 -0.32 21.86
CA ALA A 350 33.14 -0.45 22.55
C ALA A 350 32.52 0.93 22.79
N PHE A 351 31.28 1.14 22.33
CA PHE A 351 30.50 2.33 22.63
C PHE A 351 29.66 2.09 23.89
N VAL A 352 29.89 2.87 24.93
CA VAL A 352 29.23 2.78 26.23
C VAL A 352 28.41 4.06 26.46
N GLY A 353 27.20 3.92 26.96
CA GLY A 353 26.32 5.06 27.26
C GLY A 353 24.86 4.62 27.44
N SER A 354 24.03 5.51 27.97
CA SER A 354 22.62 5.30 28.18
C SER A 354 21.87 5.05 26.83
N THR A 355 20.65 4.51 26.92
CA THR A 355 19.77 4.42 25.75
C THR A 355 19.53 5.83 25.20
N GLY A 356 19.60 5.99 23.87
CA GLY A 356 19.48 7.29 23.21
C GLY A 356 20.76 8.13 23.15
N ALA A 357 21.91 7.64 23.67
CA ALA A 357 23.19 8.36 23.61
C ALA A 357 23.84 8.42 22.21
N GLY A 358 23.19 7.90 21.17
CA GLY A 358 23.69 7.94 19.79
C GLY A 358 24.60 6.76 19.39
N LYS A 359 24.68 5.69 20.17
CA LYS A 359 25.54 4.52 19.84
C LYS A 359 25.17 3.89 18.48
N THR A 360 23.90 3.58 18.26
CA THR A 360 23.39 3.04 17.00
C THR A 360 23.50 4.06 15.86
N THR A 361 23.39 5.34 16.16
CA THR A 361 23.56 6.41 15.18
C THR A 361 24.97 6.40 14.60
N ILE A 362 26.00 6.15 15.40
CA ILE A 362 27.40 6.04 14.92
C ILE A 362 27.50 4.90 13.88
N THR A 363 26.94 3.72 14.17
CA THR A 363 27.00 2.57 13.25
C THR A 363 26.19 2.85 11.97
N ASN A 364 25.02 3.50 12.06
CA ASN A 364 24.22 3.90 10.91
C ASN A 364 24.98 4.89 10.00
N LEU A 365 25.73 5.82 10.58
CA LEU A 365 26.54 6.79 9.83
C LEU A 365 27.76 6.14 9.17
N VAL A 366 28.41 5.15 9.81
CA VAL A 366 29.52 4.39 9.20
C VAL A 366 29.05 3.65 7.96
N ASN A 367 27.84 3.01 8.01
CA ASN A 367 27.22 2.31 6.87
C ASN A 367 26.60 3.28 5.84
N ARG A 368 26.65 4.58 6.12
CA ARG A 368 26.07 5.62 5.27
C ARG A 368 24.58 5.36 4.96
N PHE A 369 23.80 4.88 5.95
CA PHE A 369 22.35 4.87 5.89
C PHE A 369 21.78 6.29 5.99
N TYR A 370 22.55 7.17 6.62
CA TYR A 370 22.34 8.61 6.72
C TYR A 370 23.64 9.34 6.41
N ASP A 371 23.55 10.48 5.78
CA ASP A 371 24.68 11.36 5.57
C ASP A 371 24.84 12.34 6.75
N VAL A 372 26.07 12.62 7.14
CA VAL A 372 26.36 13.55 8.24
C VAL A 372 25.90 14.97 7.92
N THR A 373 25.35 15.67 8.91
CA THR A 373 24.90 17.05 8.78
C THR A 373 26.10 17.99 8.73
N GLU A 374 27.07 17.80 9.65
CA GLU A 374 28.30 18.58 9.74
C GLU A 374 29.49 17.68 10.00
N GLY A 375 30.69 18.12 9.65
CA GLY A 375 31.90 17.33 9.77
C GLY A 375 32.08 16.34 8.62
N LYS A 376 32.91 15.32 8.83
CA LYS A 376 33.17 14.26 7.85
C LYS A 376 33.55 12.95 8.54
N ILE A 377 33.23 11.84 7.88
CA ILE A 377 33.69 10.51 8.24
C ILE A 377 34.67 10.04 7.15
N THR A 378 35.80 9.51 7.54
CA THR A 378 36.76 8.93 6.61
C THR A 378 36.90 7.44 6.87
N TYR A 379 37.06 6.67 5.79
CA TYR A 379 37.32 5.24 5.77
C TYR A 379 38.61 5.02 4.94
N ASP A 380 39.64 4.46 5.58
CA ASP A 380 41.01 4.36 5.02
C ASP A 380 41.52 5.69 4.43
N GLY A 381 41.23 6.82 5.13
CA GLY A 381 41.60 8.16 4.72
C GLY A 381 40.68 8.81 3.67
N ILE A 382 39.75 8.06 3.07
CA ILE A 382 38.83 8.54 2.03
C ILE A 382 37.53 8.99 2.69
N ASN A 383 37.00 10.16 2.34
CA ASN A 383 35.68 10.59 2.80
C ASN A 383 34.60 9.61 2.29
N ILE A 384 33.80 9.04 3.21
CA ILE A 384 32.79 8.04 2.87
C ILE A 384 31.74 8.56 1.84
N LYS A 385 31.50 9.87 1.78
CA LYS A 385 30.63 10.47 0.74
C LYS A 385 31.15 10.27 -0.68
N LYS A 386 32.48 10.07 -0.85
CA LYS A 386 33.09 9.78 -2.16
C LYS A 386 33.07 8.32 -2.53
N ILE A 387 32.82 7.42 -1.58
CA ILE A 387 32.77 5.97 -1.81
C ILE A 387 31.35 5.60 -2.23
N LYS A 388 31.20 4.77 -3.27
CA LYS A 388 29.90 4.21 -3.66
C LYS A 388 29.29 3.46 -2.48
N LYS A 389 28.02 3.73 -2.16
CA LYS A 389 27.31 3.12 -1.02
C LYS A 389 27.34 1.61 -1.06
N ALA A 390 27.10 1.01 -2.23
CA ALA A 390 27.15 -0.43 -2.44
C ALA A 390 28.52 -1.02 -2.10
N ASP A 391 29.61 -0.37 -2.50
CA ASP A 391 30.98 -0.82 -2.23
C ASP A 391 31.38 -0.58 -0.76
N LEU A 392 30.94 0.54 -0.18
CA LEU A 392 31.14 0.82 1.25
C LEU A 392 30.48 -0.27 2.11
N ARG A 393 29.19 -0.57 1.85
CA ARG A 393 28.43 -1.59 2.57
C ARG A 393 28.98 -3.00 2.35
N ARG A 394 29.45 -3.31 1.14
CA ARG A 394 30.10 -4.60 0.83
C ARG A 394 31.41 -4.80 1.60
N SER A 395 32.11 -3.73 1.98
CA SER A 395 33.35 -3.80 2.74
C SER A 395 33.17 -4.07 4.23
N MET A 396 31.92 -4.05 4.72
CA MET A 396 31.59 -4.15 6.15
C MET A 396 30.54 -5.24 6.37
N GLY A 397 30.57 -5.89 7.53
CA GLY A 397 29.48 -6.70 8.04
C GLY A 397 28.75 -5.97 9.17
N MET A 398 27.43 -5.99 9.17
CA MET A 398 26.62 -5.40 10.22
C MET A 398 25.79 -6.47 10.92
N VAL A 399 25.95 -6.59 12.25
CA VAL A 399 25.11 -7.45 13.08
C VAL A 399 24.12 -6.57 13.83
N LEU A 400 22.85 -6.74 13.54
CA LEU A 400 21.76 -5.96 14.13
C LEU A 400 21.32 -6.56 15.47
N GLN A 401 20.77 -5.72 16.36
CA GLN A 401 20.17 -6.17 17.61
C GLN A 401 18.90 -6.98 17.34
N ASP A 402 18.06 -6.52 16.42
CA ASP A 402 16.87 -7.21 15.93
C ASP A 402 17.22 -7.85 14.58
N THR A 403 17.55 -9.14 14.63
CA THR A 403 17.95 -9.90 13.44
C THR A 403 16.71 -10.41 12.73
N HIS A 404 16.61 -10.12 11.45
CA HIS A 404 15.58 -10.65 10.57
C HIS A 404 16.12 -11.78 9.71
N LEU A 405 15.41 -12.90 9.68
CA LEU A 405 15.71 -14.03 8.83
C LEU A 405 14.63 -14.19 7.75
N PHE A 406 15.08 -14.45 6.53
CA PHE A 406 14.17 -14.68 5.42
C PHE A 406 13.63 -16.12 5.41
N THR A 407 12.42 -16.29 4.91
CA THR A 407 11.88 -17.63 4.67
C THR A 407 12.75 -18.36 3.63
N GLY A 408 13.36 -19.44 4.03
CA GLY A 408 14.32 -20.21 3.24
C GLY A 408 15.08 -21.18 4.13
N THR A 409 16.11 -21.84 3.63
CA THR A 409 16.96 -22.70 4.42
C THR A 409 17.92 -21.89 5.30
N VAL A 410 18.48 -22.52 6.35
CA VAL A 410 19.60 -21.94 7.11
C VAL A 410 20.75 -21.58 6.17
N ARG A 411 21.06 -22.47 5.22
CA ARG A 411 22.05 -22.25 4.17
C ARG A 411 21.79 -20.95 3.37
N ASP A 412 20.56 -20.75 2.91
CA ASP A 412 20.20 -19.58 2.12
C ASP A 412 20.33 -18.28 2.91
N ASN A 413 19.98 -18.30 4.20
CA ASN A 413 20.12 -17.15 5.07
C ASN A 413 21.60 -16.79 5.34
N ILE A 414 22.50 -17.77 5.54
CA ILE A 414 23.93 -17.52 5.67
C ILE A 414 24.52 -17.02 4.33
N ALA A 415 24.09 -17.62 3.20
CA ALA A 415 24.52 -17.23 1.88
C ALA A 415 24.00 -15.84 1.44
N TYR A 416 23.05 -15.24 2.16
CA TYR A 416 22.45 -13.95 1.80
C TYR A 416 23.49 -12.83 1.64
N GLY A 417 24.54 -12.84 2.45
CA GLY A 417 25.67 -11.90 2.32
C GLY A 417 26.52 -12.11 1.05
N ARG A 418 26.45 -13.31 0.43
CA ARG A 418 27.12 -13.65 -0.79
C ARG A 418 26.43 -14.85 -1.48
N LEU A 419 25.56 -14.55 -2.44
CA LEU A 419 24.68 -15.54 -3.07
C LEU A 419 25.43 -16.64 -3.86
N ASP A 420 26.67 -16.37 -4.31
CA ASP A 420 27.56 -17.31 -5.03
C ASP A 420 28.52 -18.09 -4.10
N ALA A 421 28.28 -18.06 -2.77
CA ALA A 421 29.12 -18.79 -1.82
C ALA A 421 28.96 -20.31 -1.98
N THR A 422 30.11 -21.02 -1.94
CA THR A 422 30.13 -22.49 -1.92
C THR A 422 29.70 -23.01 -0.55
N ASP A 423 29.26 -24.28 -0.52
CA ASP A 423 28.84 -24.92 0.74
C ASP A 423 29.99 -24.98 1.76
N ASP A 424 31.22 -25.18 1.32
CA ASP A 424 32.39 -25.17 2.20
C ASP A 424 32.63 -23.78 2.82
N GLU A 425 32.42 -22.71 2.05
CA GLU A 425 32.54 -21.34 2.56
C GLU A 425 31.42 -20.98 3.53
N ILE A 426 30.20 -21.46 3.27
CA ILE A 426 29.05 -21.29 4.19
C ILE A 426 29.31 -21.99 5.51
N VAL A 427 29.78 -23.24 5.49
CA VAL A 427 30.14 -24.01 6.69
C VAL A 427 31.32 -23.35 7.43
N ALA A 428 32.31 -22.84 6.70
CA ALA A 428 33.43 -22.12 7.30
C ALA A 428 32.98 -20.83 8.03
N ALA A 429 32.08 -20.06 7.41
CA ALA A 429 31.49 -18.87 8.01
C ALA A 429 30.68 -19.21 9.28
N ALA A 430 29.83 -20.24 9.21
CA ALA A 430 29.05 -20.71 10.36
C ALA A 430 29.94 -21.18 11.53
N LYS A 431 31.05 -21.85 11.24
CA LYS A 431 32.05 -22.23 12.26
C LYS A 431 32.72 -21.01 12.88
N LEU A 432 33.07 -20.01 12.07
CA LEU A 432 33.67 -18.77 12.54
C LEU A 432 32.73 -18.00 13.47
N ALA A 433 31.41 -17.99 13.13
CA ALA A 433 30.36 -17.38 13.94
C ALA A 433 29.92 -18.23 15.14
N ASN A 434 30.48 -19.44 15.35
CA ASN A 434 30.03 -20.44 16.33
C ASN A 434 28.58 -20.91 16.14
N ALA A 435 28.05 -20.81 14.92
CA ALA A 435 26.70 -21.23 14.57
C ALA A 435 26.64 -22.74 14.21
N ASP A 436 27.69 -23.31 13.62
CA ASP A 436 27.74 -24.70 13.13
C ASP A 436 27.30 -25.73 14.18
N SER A 437 27.67 -25.52 15.44
CA SER A 437 27.38 -26.45 16.54
C SER A 437 25.89 -26.63 16.83
N PHE A 438 25.07 -25.59 16.63
CA PHE A 438 23.63 -25.72 16.78
C PHE A 438 22.95 -26.09 15.46
N ILE A 439 23.46 -25.61 14.30
CA ILE A 439 22.91 -25.91 12.98
C ILE A 439 22.93 -27.43 12.73
N THR A 440 24.03 -28.09 13.01
CA THR A 440 24.19 -29.56 12.85
C THR A 440 23.26 -30.38 13.75
N ARG A 441 22.67 -29.77 14.79
CA ARG A 441 21.67 -30.43 15.66
C ARG A 441 20.24 -30.20 15.20
N LEU A 442 20.01 -29.33 14.22
CA LEU A 442 18.69 -29.17 13.63
C LEU A 442 18.32 -30.42 12.81
N PRO A 443 17.02 -30.72 12.64
CA PRO A 443 16.59 -31.95 11.98
C PRO A 443 17.18 -32.18 10.59
N GLU A 444 17.33 -31.13 9.80
CA GLU A 444 17.88 -31.15 8.43
C GLU A 444 19.22 -30.38 8.32
N GLY A 445 19.83 -30.02 9.46
CA GLY A 445 21.08 -29.26 9.50
C GLY A 445 20.96 -27.94 8.74
N TYR A 446 21.88 -27.69 7.81
CA TYR A 446 21.90 -26.48 6.96
C TYR A 446 20.69 -26.36 6.01
N ASN A 447 19.98 -27.48 5.71
CA ASN A 447 18.79 -27.49 4.88
C ASN A 447 17.50 -27.26 5.69
N THR A 448 17.60 -27.08 6.99
CA THR A 448 16.43 -26.81 7.84
C THR A 448 15.76 -25.52 7.38
N MET A 449 14.44 -25.61 7.10
CA MET A 449 13.64 -24.47 6.70
C MET A 449 13.40 -23.51 7.87
N ILE A 450 13.67 -22.24 7.63
CA ILE A 450 13.35 -21.13 8.51
C ILE A 450 12.08 -20.46 7.99
N THR A 451 11.10 -20.27 8.87
CA THR A 451 9.83 -19.60 8.55
C THR A 451 9.53 -18.54 9.62
N GLY A 452 8.72 -17.55 9.27
CA GLY A 452 8.23 -16.55 10.22
C GLY A 452 9.33 -15.90 11.05
N ASP A 453 10.37 -15.40 10.39
CA ASP A 453 11.51 -14.70 11.04
C ASP A 453 12.28 -15.58 12.05
N GLY A 454 12.33 -16.88 11.80
CA GLY A 454 13.07 -17.84 12.66
C GLY A 454 12.42 -18.10 14.01
N VAL A 455 11.09 -18.18 14.05
CA VAL A 455 10.30 -18.48 15.29
C VAL A 455 10.77 -19.76 16.00
N ASN A 456 11.32 -20.72 15.26
CA ASN A 456 11.87 -21.96 15.75
C ASN A 456 13.30 -21.85 16.33
N LEU A 457 13.92 -20.69 16.27
CA LEU A 457 15.27 -20.42 16.77
C LEU A 457 15.22 -19.43 17.95
N SER A 458 16.15 -19.60 18.91
CA SER A 458 16.33 -18.58 19.95
C SER A 458 16.88 -17.29 19.37
N GLN A 459 16.68 -16.15 20.05
CA GLN A 459 17.21 -14.85 19.61
C GLN A 459 18.74 -14.90 19.41
N GLY A 460 19.47 -15.57 20.32
CA GLY A 460 20.91 -15.74 20.16
C GLY A 460 21.30 -16.57 18.94
N GLN A 461 20.55 -17.64 18.63
CA GLN A 461 20.78 -18.45 17.43
C GLN A 461 20.50 -17.65 16.14
N ARG A 462 19.44 -16.86 16.11
CA ARG A 462 19.15 -15.97 14.98
C ARG A 462 20.27 -14.98 14.73
N GLN A 463 20.87 -14.43 15.79
CA GLN A 463 21.95 -13.46 15.69
C GLN A 463 23.28 -14.06 15.20
N LEU A 464 23.46 -15.36 15.29
CA LEU A 464 24.65 -16.07 14.81
C LEU A 464 24.56 -16.46 13.33
N LEU A 465 23.35 -16.46 12.73
CA LEU A 465 23.11 -16.69 11.31
C LEU A 465 23.24 -15.40 10.50
#